data_cbe40ef1cfffc6ad1689dc187026a226
#
_entry.id   cbe40ef1cfffc6ad1689dc187026a226
#
_cell.length_a   1.000
_cell.length_b   1.000
_cell.length_c   1.000
_cell.angle_alpha   90.00
_cell.angle_beta   90.00
_cell.angle_gamma   90.00
#
_symmetry.space_group_name_H-M   'P 1'
#
loop_
_entity.id
_entity.type
_entity.pdbx_description
1 polymer ?
#
loop_
_entity_poly.entity_id
_entity_poly.type
_entity_poly.pdbx_seq_one_letter_code
_entity_poly.pdbx_strand_id
1 'polypeptide(L)'
;MPPEPATPPLPRGLRTFSFSGAKGSLSTSVNAYLLEGERPVLIDTGFSGEARGMGGKLPALEVAAGTLLLTHLHRDHAGGAGALSRAGLEVCLHRAETHLYADRIAGLSGVRYLRDGETVDSPLGPLVALHTPGHARGHLCFYLKREGVLFSGDLVTGEPSSWVGAPDGDMADYLASLRRIAGLPLRLLLSGHGPPVEDPAEKIEAYIQRRLEREGDILRLLGDGEVGIPDLTRRIYHGRGLSPGLQGFAEKTVEAHLVKLYAEGRVKRSAAGAYALA
;
A
#
# COMPACT_ATOMS: atom_id res chain seq x y z
N MET A 1 20.16 21.83 -19.69
CA MET A 1 19.41 21.09 -18.65
C MET A 1 20.43 20.34 -17.81
N PRO A 2 20.39 20.38 -16.50
CA PRO A 2 21.20 19.48 -15.69
C PRO A 2 20.79 18.03 -16.04
N PRO A 3 21.73 17.05 -16.03
CA PRO A 3 21.38 15.67 -16.25
C PRO A 3 20.35 15.23 -15.18
N GLU A 4 19.33 14.50 -15.59
CA GLU A 4 18.42 13.86 -14.63
C GLU A 4 19.27 13.06 -13.63
N PRO A 5 19.00 13.14 -12.33
CA PRO A 5 19.69 12.33 -11.35
C PRO A 5 19.53 10.85 -11.75
N ALA A 6 20.63 10.14 -11.88
CA ALA A 6 20.59 8.73 -12.24
C ALA A 6 19.90 7.94 -11.13
N THR A 7 18.86 7.20 -11.46
CA THR A 7 18.17 6.31 -10.51
C THR A 7 19.19 5.49 -9.72
N PRO A 8 19.18 5.53 -8.39
CA PRO A 8 20.13 4.77 -7.60
C PRO A 8 20.02 3.28 -7.95
N PRO A 9 21.15 2.60 -8.20
CA PRO A 9 21.12 1.22 -8.64
C PRO A 9 20.39 0.35 -7.60
N LEU A 10 19.57 -0.57 -8.11
CA LEU A 10 18.96 -1.61 -7.26
C LEU A 10 20.05 -2.48 -6.63
N PRO A 11 19.83 -3.00 -5.41
CA PRO A 11 20.72 -4.00 -4.82
C PRO A 11 20.96 -5.17 -5.78
N ARG A 12 22.18 -5.67 -5.85
CA ARG A 12 22.49 -6.87 -6.66
C ARG A 12 21.68 -8.06 -6.15
N GLY A 13 21.06 -8.81 -7.08
CA GLY A 13 20.18 -9.92 -6.74
C GLY A 13 18.73 -9.51 -6.44
N LEU A 14 18.41 -8.23 -6.61
CA LEU A 14 17.01 -7.77 -6.58
C LEU A 14 16.48 -7.60 -8.00
N ARG A 15 15.36 -8.24 -8.30
CA ARG A 15 14.64 -8.10 -9.56
C ARG A 15 13.24 -7.54 -9.33
N THR A 16 12.84 -6.63 -10.20
CA THR A 16 11.49 -6.05 -10.22
C THR A 16 10.69 -6.66 -11.35
N PHE A 17 9.45 -7.04 -11.08
CA PHE A 17 8.45 -7.39 -12.06
C PHE A 17 7.35 -6.34 -12.02
N SER A 18 7.12 -5.69 -13.14
CA SER A 18 6.02 -4.72 -13.27
C SER A 18 4.99 -5.29 -14.25
N PHE A 19 3.73 -5.27 -13.83
CA PHE A 19 2.59 -5.75 -14.59
C PHE A 19 1.69 -4.56 -14.91
N SER A 20 1.08 -4.58 -16.09
CA SER A 20 0.11 -3.55 -16.46
C SER A 20 -1.12 -3.65 -15.58
N GLY A 21 -1.59 -2.53 -15.06
CA GLY A 21 -2.84 -2.47 -14.31
C GLY A 21 -4.04 -2.93 -15.14
N ALA A 22 -5.04 -3.52 -14.50
CA ALA A 22 -6.27 -3.90 -15.18
C ALA A 22 -7.01 -2.65 -15.70
N LYS A 23 -7.75 -2.79 -16.82
CA LYS A 23 -8.62 -1.72 -17.31
C LYS A 23 -9.60 -1.27 -16.20
N GLY A 24 -9.59 0.01 -15.88
CA GLY A 24 -10.40 0.59 -14.80
C GLY A 24 -9.75 0.52 -13.41
N SER A 25 -8.51 0.06 -13.29
CA SER A 25 -7.71 0.18 -12.07
C SER A 25 -7.36 1.64 -11.77
N LEU A 26 -7.20 1.96 -10.48
CA LEU A 26 -6.69 3.26 -10.02
C LEU A 26 -5.22 3.44 -10.37
N SER A 27 -4.49 2.36 -10.61
CA SER A 27 -3.07 2.34 -10.89
C SER A 27 -2.78 1.82 -12.29
N THR A 28 -1.70 2.33 -12.90
CA THR A 28 -1.23 1.96 -14.24
C THR A 28 -0.38 0.70 -14.24
N SER A 29 0.22 0.36 -13.11
CA SER A 29 1.09 -0.80 -12.93
C SER A 29 0.99 -1.37 -11.52
N VAL A 30 1.37 -2.64 -11.36
CA VAL A 30 1.60 -3.26 -10.05
C VAL A 30 2.95 -3.95 -10.06
N ASN A 31 3.69 -3.85 -8.97
CA ASN A 31 5.05 -4.35 -8.85
C ASN A 31 5.13 -5.55 -7.89
N ALA A 32 6.01 -6.48 -8.22
CA ALA A 32 6.48 -7.53 -7.33
C ALA A 32 8.01 -7.57 -7.36
N TYR A 33 8.61 -8.00 -6.26
CA TYR A 33 10.06 -7.94 -6.07
C TYR A 33 10.61 -9.30 -5.68
N LEU A 34 11.61 -9.78 -6.42
CA LEU A 34 12.29 -11.04 -6.13
C LEU A 34 13.71 -10.76 -5.62
N LEU A 35 14.01 -11.24 -4.43
CA LEU A 35 15.35 -11.31 -3.86
C LEU A 35 15.91 -12.69 -4.19
N GLU A 36 16.86 -12.73 -5.14
CA GLU A 36 17.41 -13.97 -5.73
C GLU A 36 18.48 -14.61 -4.84
N GLY A 37 18.44 -15.94 -4.69
CA GLY A 37 19.40 -16.74 -3.93
C GLY A 37 18.89 -18.15 -3.69
N GLU A 38 19.62 -18.95 -2.90
CA GLU A 38 19.24 -20.34 -2.58
C GLU A 38 17.87 -20.46 -1.91
N ARG A 39 17.50 -19.47 -1.10
CA ARG A 39 16.17 -19.31 -0.50
C ARG A 39 15.57 -18.00 -0.96
N PRO A 40 14.97 -17.96 -2.15
CA PRO A 40 14.45 -16.73 -2.70
C PRO A 40 13.30 -16.18 -1.87
N VAL A 41 13.21 -14.86 -1.82
CA VAL A 41 12.09 -14.14 -1.20
C VAL A 41 11.37 -13.34 -2.27
N LEU A 42 10.08 -13.58 -2.43
CA LEU A 42 9.21 -12.81 -3.31
C LEU A 42 8.33 -11.88 -2.47
N ILE A 43 8.24 -10.62 -2.82
CA ILE A 43 7.36 -9.64 -2.19
C ILE A 43 6.26 -9.29 -3.19
N ASP A 44 5.01 -9.60 -2.84
CA ASP A 44 3.79 -9.50 -3.65
C ASP A 44 3.83 -10.35 -4.95
N THR A 45 2.71 -10.42 -5.68
CA THR A 45 2.56 -11.38 -6.80
C THR A 45 1.90 -10.81 -8.04
N GLY A 46 1.36 -9.61 -8.00
CA GLY A 46 0.47 -9.13 -9.06
C GLY A 46 -0.91 -9.82 -9.06
N PHE A 47 -1.66 -9.64 -10.14
CA PHE A 47 -2.98 -10.25 -10.33
C PHE A 47 -2.91 -11.76 -10.60
N SER A 48 -3.99 -12.48 -10.35
CA SER A 48 -4.06 -13.96 -10.47
C SER A 48 -3.71 -14.52 -11.86
N GLY A 49 -3.99 -13.79 -12.94
CA GLY A 49 -3.64 -14.18 -14.31
C GLY A 49 -2.15 -14.04 -14.61
N GLU A 50 -1.48 -13.14 -13.92
CA GLU A 50 -0.09 -12.76 -14.11
C GLU A 50 0.88 -13.70 -13.37
N ALA A 51 0.44 -14.28 -12.24
CA ALA A 51 1.21 -15.32 -11.57
C ALA A 51 1.40 -16.58 -12.44
N ARG A 52 0.49 -16.85 -13.37
CA ARG A 52 0.72 -17.88 -14.42
C ARG A 52 1.76 -17.41 -15.45
N GLY A 53 1.80 -16.11 -15.75
CA GLY A 53 2.84 -15.47 -16.57
C GLY A 53 4.17 -15.33 -15.83
N MET A 54 4.16 -15.21 -14.50
CA MET A 54 5.36 -15.34 -13.68
C MET A 54 5.96 -16.74 -13.74
N GLY A 55 5.15 -17.81 -13.80
CA GLY A 55 5.64 -19.18 -14.01
C GLY A 55 6.43 -19.37 -15.33
N GLY A 56 6.26 -18.45 -16.29
CA GLY A 56 7.07 -18.39 -17.50
C GLY A 56 8.17 -17.30 -17.47
N LYS A 57 8.08 -16.34 -16.55
CA LYS A 57 9.04 -15.23 -16.38
C LYS A 57 9.85 -15.33 -15.07
N LEU A 58 9.30 -15.95 -14.04
CA LEU A 58 10.13 -16.53 -12.99
C LEU A 58 10.85 -17.70 -13.67
N PRO A 59 12.19 -17.62 -13.92
CA PRO A 59 12.94 -18.83 -14.29
C PRO A 59 12.50 -19.87 -13.30
N ALA A 60 12.21 -21.11 -13.77
CA ALA A 60 11.72 -22.19 -12.90
C ALA A 60 12.36 -22.00 -11.54
N LEU A 61 11.71 -21.23 -10.70
CA LEU A 61 12.09 -21.11 -9.33
C LEU A 61 12.06 -22.57 -8.93
N GLU A 62 13.22 -23.10 -8.58
CA GLU A 62 13.29 -24.26 -7.72
C GLU A 62 12.66 -23.81 -6.41
N VAL A 63 11.34 -23.58 -6.48
CA VAL A 63 10.48 -22.79 -5.61
C VAL A 63 10.21 -23.53 -4.31
N ALA A 64 10.65 -24.79 -4.23
CA ALA A 64 10.34 -25.66 -3.10
C ALA A 64 10.87 -25.19 -1.73
N ALA A 65 11.63 -24.08 -1.67
CA ALA A 65 12.21 -23.57 -0.43
C ALA A 65 12.15 -22.02 -0.28
N GLY A 66 11.31 -21.35 -1.07
CA GLY A 66 11.19 -19.89 -1.04
C GLY A 66 10.11 -19.38 -0.09
N THR A 67 10.18 -18.06 0.18
CA THR A 67 9.19 -17.35 1.00
C THR A 67 8.46 -16.30 0.15
N LEU A 68 7.14 -16.26 0.27
CA LEU A 68 6.29 -15.20 -0.28
C LEU A 68 5.89 -14.26 0.85
N LEU A 69 6.34 -13.03 0.78
CA LEU A 69 5.92 -11.94 1.67
C LEU A 69 4.80 -11.16 1.00
N LEU A 70 3.64 -11.07 1.64
CA LEU A 70 2.53 -10.25 1.16
C LEU A 70 2.47 -8.95 1.97
N THR A 71 2.51 -7.81 1.26
CA THR A 71 2.32 -6.51 1.90
C THR A 71 0.90 -6.41 2.45
N HIS A 72 -0.09 -6.85 1.69
CA HIS A 72 -1.49 -6.93 2.07
C HIS A 72 -2.27 -7.84 1.08
N LEU A 73 -3.57 -8.04 1.30
CA LEU A 73 -4.36 -9.01 0.53
C LEU A 73 -5.26 -8.39 -0.56
N HIS A 74 -4.99 -7.18 -1.06
CA HIS A 74 -5.65 -6.72 -2.26
C HIS A 74 -5.30 -7.61 -3.47
N ARG A 75 -6.20 -7.66 -4.45
CA ARG A 75 -6.12 -8.65 -5.55
C ARG A 75 -4.91 -8.48 -6.44
N ASP A 76 -4.45 -7.28 -6.59
CA ASP A 76 -3.30 -6.90 -7.39
C ASP A 76 -1.96 -7.19 -6.69
N HIS A 77 -1.96 -7.41 -5.38
CA HIS A 77 -0.78 -7.81 -4.61
C HIS A 77 -0.73 -9.31 -4.33
N ALA A 78 -1.87 -9.90 -4.00
CA ALA A 78 -1.97 -11.29 -3.55
C ALA A 78 -2.62 -12.23 -4.57
N GLY A 79 -2.89 -11.77 -5.80
CA GLY A 79 -3.64 -12.55 -6.78
C GLY A 79 -2.98 -13.88 -7.17
N GLY A 80 -1.65 -13.95 -7.14
CA GLY A 80 -0.87 -15.15 -7.41
C GLY A 80 -0.57 -16.03 -6.19
N ALA A 81 -0.86 -15.56 -4.98
CA ALA A 81 -0.45 -16.21 -3.74
C ALA A 81 -0.91 -17.68 -3.63
N GLY A 82 -2.15 -17.97 -4.01
CA GLY A 82 -2.68 -19.34 -3.97
C GLY A 82 -1.95 -20.32 -4.90
N ALA A 83 -1.48 -19.86 -6.06
CA ALA A 83 -0.70 -20.69 -6.98
C ALA A 83 0.71 -20.96 -6.41
N LEU A 84 1.36 -19.94 -5.88
CA LEU A 84 2.70 -20.02 -5.30
C LEU A 84 2.73 -20.83 -4.01
N SER A 85 1.70 -20.68 -3.17
CA SER A 85 1.51 -21.49 -1.96
C SER A 85 1.40 -22.98 -2.28
N ARG A 86 0.60 -23.35 -3.29
CA ARG A 86 0.51 -24.75 -3.76
C ARG A 86 1.81 -25.26 -4.39
N ALA A 87 2.63 -24.37 -4.91
CA ALA A 87 3.98 -24.70 -5.42
C ALA A 87 5.02 -24.88 -4.31
N GLY A 88 4.67 -24.64 -3.05
CA GLY A 88 5.49 -24.94 -1.88
C GLY A 88 6.10 -23.72 -1.19
N LEU A 89 5.81 -22.46 -1.62
CA LEU A 89 6.29 -21.29 -0.90
C LEU A 89 5.58 -21.14 0.46
N GLU A 90 6.36 -20.79 1.50
CA GLU A 90 5.80 -20.30 2.75
C GLU A 90 5.21 -18.93 2.52
N VAL A 91 3.93 -18.73 2.82
CA VAL A 91 3.25 -17.45 2.67
C VAL A 91 3.25 -16.69 3.98
N CYS A 92 3.83 -15.51 3.98
CA CYS A 92 3.92 -14.64 5.15
C CYS A 92 3.10 -13.39 4.97
N LEU A 93 2.25 -13.06 5.96
CA LEU A 93 1.39 -11.86 5.98
C LEU A 93 1.07 -11.44 7.41
N HIS A 94 0.47 -10.28 7.60
CA HIS A 94 0.03 -9.86 8.92
C HIS A 94 -1.34 -10.46 9.29
N ARG A 95 -1.51 -10.85 10.57
CA ARG A 95 -2.76 -11.49 11.04
C ARG A 95 -4.01 -10.61 10.85
N ALA A 96 -3.90 -9.30 10.89
CA ALA A 96 -5.05 -8.41 10.74
C ALA A 96 -5.75 -8.51 9.36
N GLU A 97 -5.09 -9.10 8.34
CA GLU A 97 -5.70 -9.39 7.05
C GLU A 97 -6.85 -10.42 7.15
N THR A 98 -6.86 -11.26 8.20
CA THR A 98 -7.95 -12.23 8.42
C THR A 98 -9.30 -11.58 8.64
N HIS A 99 -9.34 -10.31 9.04
CA HIS A 99 -10.57 -9.59 9.32
C HIS A 99 -11.49 -9.48 8.08
N LEU A 100 -10.92 -9.19 6.92
CA LEU A 100 -11.68 -9.03 5.67
C LEU A 100 -11.43 -10.14 4.64
N TYR A 101 -10.34 -10.90 4.77
CA TYR A 101 -9.86 -11.82 3.74
C TYR A 101 -9.68 -13.25 4.22
N ALA A 102 -10.46 -13.68 5.24
CA ALA A 102 -10.37 -15.02 5.80
C ALA A 102 -10.49 -16.12 4.73
N ASP A 103 -11.43 -15.97 3.77
CA ASP A 103 -11.63 -16.93 2.69
C ASP A 103 -10.42 -17.04 1.76
N ARG A 104 -9.73 -15.93 1.48
CA ARG A 104 -8.51 -15.95 0.67
C ARG A 104 -7.39 -16.67 1.40
N ILE A 105 -7.26 -16.44 2.71
CA ILE A 105 -6.24 -17.08 3.54
C ILE A 105 -6.51 -18.58 3.65
N ALA A 106 -7.76 -19.00 3.80
CA ALA A 106 -8.15 -20.40 3.85
C ALA A 106 -7.74 -21.18 2.59
N GLY A 107 -7.59 -20.51 1.45
CA GLY A 107 -7.11 -21.10 0.19
C GLY A 107 -5.57 -21.20 0.08
N LEU A 108 -4.82 -20.77 1.10
CA LEU A 108 -3.36 -20.81 1.15
C LEU A 108 -2.88 -21.99 2.01
N SER A 109 -1.75 -22.57 1.63
CA SER A 109 -1.06 -23.62 2.40
C SER A 109 0.11 -22.98 3.15
N GLY A 110 0.36 -23.38 4.40
CA GLY A 110 1.57 -22.97 5.12
C GLY A 110 1.66 -21.45 5.39
N VAL A 111 0.59 -20.86 5.91
CA VAL A 111 0.58 -19.42 6.25
C VAL A 111 1.29 -19.18 7.57
N ARG A 112 2.28 -18.27 7.54
CA ARG A 112 2.95 -17.71 8.71
C ARG A 112 2.51 -16.27 8.93
N TYR A 113 2.08 -15.95 10.14
CA TYR A 113 1.73 -14.58 10.50
C TYR A 113 2.93 -13.85 11.08
N LEU A 114 3.33 -12.77 10.39
CA LEU A 114 4.39 -11.88 10.87
C LEU A 114 3.84 -10.86 11.86
N ARG A 115 4.67 -10.51 12.82
CA ARG A 115 4.42 -9.45 13.79
C ARG A 115 5.24 -8.21 13.41
N ASP A 116 4.84 -7.08 13.95
CA ASP A 116 5.62 -5.85 13.84
C ASP A 116 7.04 -6.02 14.40
N GLY A 117 8.04 -5.56 13.64
CA GLY A 117 9.46 -5.69 13.97
C GLY A 117 10.06 -7.09 13.75
N GLU A 118 9.25 -8.07 13.36
CA GLU A 118 9.76 -9.42 13.10
C GLU A 118 10.66 -9.44 11.86
N THR A 119 11.70 -10.24 11.93
CA THR A 119 12.71 -10.35 10.87
C THR A 119 12.49 -11.61 10.05
N VAL A 120 12.57 -11.49 8.73
CA VAL A 120 12.59 -12.59 7.77
C VAL A 120 13.93 -12.61 7.07
N ASP A 121 14.59 -13.76 7.08
CA ASP A 121 15.87 -13.94 6.37
C ASP A 121 15.62 -13.86 4.85
N SER A 122 16.55 -13.16 4.16
CA SER A 122 16.57 -13.10 2.70
C SER A 122 17.98 -13.19 2.15
N PRO A 123 18.15 -13.51 0.86
CA PRO A 123 19.47 -13.54 0.21
C PRO A 123 20.24 -12.22 0.28
N LEU A 124 19.54 -11.10 0.42
CA LEU A 124 20.15 -9.76 0.49
C LEU A 124 20.36 -9.28 1.94
N GLY A 125 20.05 -10.13 2.91
CA GLY A 125 20.07 -9.83 4.33
C GLY A 125 18.68 -9.79 4.95
N PRO A 126 18.58 -9.59 6.28
CA PRO A 126 17.32 -9.64 6.98
C PRO A 126 16.38 -8.51 6.59
N LEU A 127 15.12 -8.86 6.30
CA LEU A 127 14.00 -7.96 6.06
C LEU A 127 13.22 -7.78 7.37
N VAL A 128 13.07 -6.56 7.83
CA VAL A 128 12.23 -6.25 8.99
C VAL A 128 10.80 -5.98 8.51
N ALA A 129 9.86 -6.77 8.98
CA ALA A 129 8.43 -6.53 8.76
C ALA A 129 7.96 -5.37 9.64
N LEU A 130 7.45 -4.32 9.04
CA LEU A 130 6.92 -3.15 9.73
C LEU A 130 5.40 -3.13 9.53
N HIS A 131 4.63 -3.31 10.60
CA HIS A 131 3.18 -3.15 10.52
C HIS A 131 2.83 -1.68 10.31
N THR A 132 2.26 -1.39 9.18
CA THR A 132 1.96 -0.03 8.69
C THR A 132 0.50 0.03 8.22
N PRO A 133 -0.47 -0.10 9.16
CA PRO A 133 -1.88 -0.08 8.82
C PRO A 133 -2.31 1.27 8.24
N GLY A 134 -3.47 1.27 7.60
CA GLY A 134 -4.14 2.48 7.13
C GLY A 134 -4.57 2.44 5.67
N HIS A 135 -3.79 1.86 4.73
CA HIS A 135 -4.28 1.47 3.41
C HIS A 135 -5.09 0.17 3.51
N ALA A 136 -4.53 -0.81 4.19
CA ALA A 136 -5.17 -2.04 4.64
C ALA A 136 -4.83 -2.28 6.11
N ARG A 137 -5.71 -3.01 6.84
CA ARG A 137 -5.55 -3.23 8.29
C ARG A 137 -4.30 -4.02 8.64
N GLY A 138 -3.93 -4.98 7.81
CA GLY A 138 -2.75 -5.82 8.00
C GLY A 138 -1.59 -5.43 7.09
N HIS A 139 -1.57 -4.24 6.55
CA HIS A 139 -0.50 -3.80 5.66
C HIS A 139 0.87 -3.89 6.33
N LEU A 140 1.83 -4.48 5.62
CA LEU A 140 3.24 -4.57 6.00
C LEU A 140 4.11 -3.84 4.98
N CYS A 141 5.04 -3.03 5.47
CA CYS A 141 6.24 -2.69 4.72
C CYS A 141 7.37 -3.66 5.09
N PHE A 142 8.29 -3.91 4.15
CA PHE A 142 9.48 -4.72 4.41
C PHE A 142 10.73 -3.87 4.25
N TYR A 143 11.53 -3.77 5.31
CA TYR A 143 12.69 -2.88 5.36
C TYR A 143 13.99 -3.68 5.31
N LEU A 144 14.74 -3.55 4.20
CA LEU A 144 16.09 -4.05 4.04
C LEU A 144 17.07 -3.00 4.60
N LYS A 145 17.28 -3.08 5.93
CA LYS A 145 17.98 -2.03 6.68
C LYS A 145 19.39 -1.75 6.16
N ARG A 146 20.16 -2.80 5.83
CA ARG A 146 21.53 -2.66 5.35
C ARG A 146 21.63 -1.81 4.09
N GLU A 147 20.66 -1.95 3.18
CA GLU A 147 20.64 -1.26 1.90
C GLU A 147 19.84 0.06 1.95
N GLY A 148 19.19 0.37 3.08
CA GLY A 148 18.29 1.53 3.18
C GLY A 148 17.10 1.45 2.22
N VAL A 149 16.63 0.24 1.89
CA VAL A 149 15.54 0.01 0.93
C VAL A 149 14.28 -0.39 1.67
N LEU A 150 13.19 0.31 1.38
CA LEU A 150 11.86 -0.01 1.90
C LEU A 150 10.95 -0.50 0.76
N PHE A 151 10.44 -1.71 0.89
CA PHE A 151 9.31 -2.20 0.09
C PHE A 151 8.03 -1.72 0.76
N SER A 152 7.41 -0.71 0.19
CA SER A 152 6.34 0.05 0.85
C SER A 152 4.94 -0.45 0.55
N GLY A 153 4.78 -1.45 -0.33
CA GLY A 153 3.45 -1.84 -0.81
C GLY A 153 2.66 -0.61 -1.24
N ASP A 154 1.47 -0.45 -0.69
CA ASP A 154 0.57 0.66 -0.98
C ASP A 154 0.52 1.74 0.11
N LEU A 155 1.45 1.72 1.07
CA LEU A 155 1.57 2.84 2.01
C LEU A 155 2.02 4.13 1.29
N VAL A 156 3.09 4.02 0.48
CA VAL A 156 3.58 5.09 -0.41
C VAL A 156 3.85 4.48 -1.77
N THR A 157 3.27 5.04 -2.82
CA THR A 157 3.44 4.56 -4.20
C THR A 157 4.33 5.49 -5.01
N GLY A 158 4.93 4.98 -6.08
CA GLY A 158 5.61 5.80 -7.10
C GLY A 158 4.65 6.72 -7.86
N GLU A 159 3.35 6.45 -7.75
CA GLU A 159 2.27 7.26 -8.32
C GLU A 159 1.87 8.43 -7.39
N PRO A 160 1.00 9.34 -7.84
CA PRO A 160 0.71 10.57 -7.09
C PRO A 160 0.09 10.36 -5.72
N SER A 161 -0.65 9.30 -5.48
CA SER A 161 -1.36 9.08 -4.22
C SER A 161 -1.78 7.62 -4.05
N SER A 162 -1.66 7.09 -2.83
CA SER A 162 -2.33 5.86 -2.43
C SER A 162 -3.80 6.14 -2.08
N TRP A 163 -4.67 5.15 -2.33
CA TRP A 163 -6.05 5.22 -1.90
C TRP A 163 -6.20 4.74 -0.46
N VAL A 164 -7.04 5.45 0.32
CA VAL A 164 -7.38 5.08 1.70
C VAL A 164 -8.89 5.25 1.88
N GLY A 165 -9.59 4.19 2.21
CA GLY A 165 -11.04 4.22 2.40
C GLY A 165 -11.62 2.92 2.92
N ALA A 166 -12.84 3.02 3.47
CA ALA A 166 -13.57 1.86 3.99
C ALA A 166 -13.83 0.78 2.92
N PRO A 167 -13.89 -0.51 3.31
CA PRO A 167 -13.91 -1.01 4.70
C PRO A 167 -12.52 -1.28 5.31
N ASP A 168 -11.45 -1.27 4.55
CA ASP A 168 -10.11 -1.69 4.96
C ASP A 168 -9.24 -0.53 5.45
N GLY A 169 -9.42 0.65 4.85
CA GLY A 169 -8.60 1.82 5.12
C GLY A 169 -9.02 2.62 6.35
N ASP A 170 -7.99 3.13 7.07
CA ASP A 170 -8.11 4.06 8.19
C ASP A 170 -7.13 5.22 8.03
N MET A 171 -7.62 6.47 8.07
CA MET A 171 -6.79 7.65 7.82
C MET A 171 -5.89 8.02 8.99
N ALA A 172 -6.29 7.72 10.22
CA ALA A 172 -5.47 7.98 11.40
C ALA A 172 -4.27 7.03 11.43
N ASP A 173 -4.52 5.74 11.24
CA ASP A 173 -3.49 4.71 11.14
C ASP A 173 -2.55 4.98 9.95
N TYR A 174 -3.10 5.39 8.80
CA TYR A 174 -2.33 5.71 7.62
C TYR A 174 -1.32 6.84 7.87
N LEU A 175 -1.76 7.94 8.48
CA LEU A 175 -0.88 9.06 8.83
C LEU A 175 0.15 8.67 9.90
N ALA A 176 -0.22 7.83 10.87
CA ALA A 176 0.73 7.30 11.86
C ALA A 176 1.80 6.43 11.19
N SER A 177 1.40 5.57 10.26
CA SER A 177 2.31 4.71 9.49
C SER A 177 3.28 5.51 8.61
N LEU A 178 2.80 6.57 7.93
CA LEU A 178 3.66 7.48 7.17
C LEU A 178 4.71 8.16 8.06
N ARG A 179 4.30 8.71 9.21
CA ARG A 179 5.21 9.36 10.16
C ARG A 179 6.25 8.38 10.71
N ARG A 180 5.84 7.14 10.95
CA ARG A 180 6.75 6.08 11.40
C ARG A 180 7.86 5.81 10.38
N ILE A 181 7.53 5.63 9.10
CA ILE A 181 8.54 5.36 8.08
C ILE A 181 9.38 6.58 7.71
N ALA A 182 8.86 7.81 7.89
CA ALA A 182 9.61 9.05 7.71
C ALA A 182 10.84 9.13 8.64
N GLY A 183 10.82 8.46 9.79
CA GLY A 183 11.95 8.39 10.72
C GLY A 183 13.03 7.36 10.35
N LEU A 184 12.87 6.62 9.26
CA LEU A 184 13.84 5.60 8.83
C LEU A 184 14.90 6.22 7.90
N PRO A 185 16.16 5.76 7.97
CA PRO A 185 17.21 6.19 7.04
C PRO A 185 17.03 5.47 5.68
N LEU A 186 16.10 5.98 4.88
CA LEU A 186 15.76 5.41 3.58
C LEU A 186 16.60 6.02 2.47
N ARG A 187 17.18 5.18 1.61
CA ARG A 187 17.85 5.55 0.37
C ARG A 187 16.94 5.38 -0.86
N LEU A 188 16.07 4.36 -0.81
CA LEU A 188 15.21 3.99 -1.92
C LEU A 188 13.91 3.40 -1.38
N LEU A 189 12.79 3.76 -2.01
CA LEU A 189 11.50 3.17 -1.72
C LEU A 189 11.00 2.44 -2.98
N LEU A 190 10.65 1.19 -2.80
CA LEU A 190 10.13 0.29 -3.82
C LEU A 190 8.68 -0.01 -3.50
N SER A 191 7.79 0.55 -4.31
CA SER A 191 6.36 0.59 -4.04
C SER A 191 5.58 -0.47 -4.79
N GLY A 192 4.37 -0.75 -4.35
CA GLY A 192 3.43 -1.63 -5.07
C GLY A 192 3.03 -1.11 -6.44
N HIS A 193 3.09 0.22 -6.65
CA HIS A 193 2.65 0.87 -7.90
C HIS A 193 3.58 1.99 -8.32
N GLY A 194 3.79 2.12 -9.65
CA GLY A 194 4.62 3.16 -10.24
C GLY A 194 6.13 2.90 -10.13
N PRO A 195 6.95 3.88 -10.49
CA PRO A 195 8.41 3.75 -10.47
C PRO A 195 8.99 3.75 -9.05
N PRO A 196 10.25 3.31 -8.89
CA PRO A 196 11.01 3.51 -7.66
C PRO A 196 11.03 4.97 -7.22
N VAL A 197 11.01 5.22 -5.92
CA VAL A 197 11.07 6.57 -5.33
C VAL A 197 12.48 6.82 -4.81
N GLU A 198 13.18 7.75 -5.45
CA GLU A 198 14.60 8.05 -5.22
C GLU A 198 14.82 9.03 -4.07
N ASP A 199 13.82 9.87 -3.79
CA ASP A 199 13.77 10.71 -2.60
C ASP A 199 12.59 10.29 -1.70
N PRO A 200 12.80 9.24 -0.86
CA PRO A 200 11.76 8.77 0.04
C PRO A 200 11.30 9.82 1.03
N ALA A 201 12.19 10.69 1.52
CA ALA A 201 11.88 11.68 2.54
C ALA A 201 10.91 12.73 1.99
N GLU A 202 11.23 13.32 0.83
CA GLU A 202 10.36 14.29 0.16
C GLU A 202 9.00 13.67 -0.19
N LYS A 203 9.01 12.44 -0.74
CA LYS A 203 7.79 11.75 -1.14
C LYS A 203 6.86 11.46 0.04
N ILE A 204 7.40 10.95 1.14
CA ILE A 204 6.62 10.65 2.36
C ILE A 204 6.03 11.94 2.93
N GLU A 205 6.83 13.01 3.02
CA GLU A 205 6.34 14.30 3.50
C GLU A 205 5.23 14.86 2.60
N ALA A 206 5.38 14.79 1.28
CA ALA A 206 4.35 15.21 0.34
C ALA A 206 3.04 14.40 0.52
N TYR A 207 3.13 13.11 0.87
CA TYR A 207 1.96 12.30 1.19
C TYR A 207 1.27 12.77 2.46
N ILE A 208 2.03 13.06 3.53
CA ILE A 208 1.50 13.57 4.80
C ILE A 208 0.81 14.92 4.56
N GLN A 209 1.49 15.86 3.91
CA GLN A 209 0.97 17.19 3.65
C GLN A 209 -0.33 17.17 2.83
N ARG A 210 -0.39 16.35 1.79
CA ARG A 210 -1.63 16.17 1.00
C ARG A 210 -2.82 15.72 1.84
N ARG A 211 -2.62 14.83 2.84
CA ARG A 211 -3.69 14.38 3.74
C ARG A 211 -4.12 15.50 4.70
N LEU A 212 -3.16 16.24 5.25
CA LEU A 212 -3.45 17.36 6.14
C LEU A 212 -4.13 18.52 5.41
N GLU A 213 -3.72 18.84 4.19
CA GLU A 213 -4.40 19.82 3.32
C GLU A 213 -5.85 19.40 3.05
N ARG A 214 -6.09 18.09 2.79
CA ARG A 214 -7.43 17.56 2.62
C ARG A 214 -8.29 17.75 3.86
N GLU A 215 -7.74 17.53 5.06
CA GLU A 215 -8.44 17.80 6.32
C GLU A 215 -8.75 19.29 6.47
N GLY A 216 -7.81 20.15 6.11
CA GLY A 216 -8.04 21.60 6.09
C GLY A 216 -9.16 22.01 5.13
N ASP A 217 -9.20 21.44 3.92
CA ASP A 217 -10.28 21.66 2.94
C ASP A 217 -11.64 21.23 3.51
N ILE A 218 -11.70 20.05 4.12
CA ILE A 218 -12.92 19.52 4.76
C ILE A 218 -13.44 20.47 5.84
N LEU A 219 -12.58 20.84 6.79
CA LEU A 219 -12.98 21.71 7.91
C LEU A 219 -13.42 23.10 7.43
N ARG A 220 -12.74 23.67 6.45
CA ARG A 220 -13.12 24.96 5.86
C ARG A 220 -14.52 24.88 5.23
N LEU A 221 -14.82 23.83 4.47
CA LEU A 221 -16.12 23.66 3.82
C LEU A 221 -17.25 23.36 4.80
N LEU A 222 -16.96 22.75 5.96
CA LEU A 222 -17.89 22.53 7.04
C LEU A 222 -18.14 23.80 7.87
N GLY A 223 -17.31 24.84 7.73
CA GLY A 223 -17.53 26.15 8.33
C GLY A 223 -18.77 26.87 7.79
N ASP A 224 -19.21 26.52 6.59
CA ASP A 224 -20.42 27.07 5.94
C ASP A 224 -21.71 26.37 6.41
N GLY A 225 -21.63 25.36 7.27
CA GLY A 225 -22.75 24.60 7.80
C GLY A 225 -22.64 23.08 7.60
N GLU A 226 -23.75 22.41 7.82
CA GLU A 226 -23.86 20.94 7.73
C GLU A 226 -23.83 20.47 6.28
N VAL A 227 -22.96 19.49 5.95
CA VAL A 227 -22.74 18.99 4.59
C VAL A 227 -22.65 17.47 4.57
N GLY A 228 -23.31 16.83 3.59
CA GLY A 228 -23.20 15.38 3.33
C GLY A 228 -21.93 15.02 2.55
N ILE A 229 -21.47 13.75 2.68
CA ILE A 229 -20.26 13.26 2.02
C ILE A 229 -20.27 13.49 0.50
N PRO A 230 -21.33 13.20 -0.27
CA PRO A 230 -21.32 13.42 -1.71
C PRO A 230 -21.11 14.89 -2.10
N ASP A 231 -21.78 15.81 -1.39
CA ASP A 231 -21.64 17.25 -1.64
C ASP A 231 -20.26 17.77 -1.25
N LEU A 232 -19.77 17.34 -0.10
CA LEU A 232 -18.42 17.68 0.35
C LEU A 232 -17.36 17.19 -0.66
N THR A 233 -17.48 15.95 -1.13
CA THR A 233 -16.59 15.38 -2.14
C THR A 233 -16.64 16.19 -3.43
N ARG A 234 -17.83 16.54 -3.91
CA ARG A 234 -18.00 17.35 -5.12
C ARG A 234 -17.32 18.71 -4.98
N ARG A 235 -17.46 19.41 -3.85
CA ARG A 235 -16.82 20.70 -3.58
C ARG A 235 -15.30 20.59 -3.52
N ILE A 236 -14.77 19.56 -2.83
CA ILE A 236 -13.33 19.30 -2.68
C ILE A 236 -12.66 19.02 -4.04
N TYR A 237 -13.32 18.28 -4.91
CA TYR A 237 -12.77 17.88 -6.21
C TYR A 237 -13.25 18.77 -7.36
N HIS A 238 -13.98 19.84 -7.08
CA HIS A 238 -14.41 20.81 -8.09
C HIS A 238 -13.21 21.35 -8.88
N GLY A 239 -13.27 21.29 -10.20
CA GLY A 239 -12.19 21.73 -11.08
C GLY A 239 -10.94 20.82 -11.14
N ARG A 240 -10.91 19.71 -10.39
CA ARG A 240 -9.76 18.77 -10.37
C ARG A 240 -9.92 17.56 -11.31
N GLY A 241 -10.96 17.54 -12.17
CA GLY A 241 -11.13 16.52 -13.21
C GLY A 241 -11.44 15.12 -12.70
N LEU A 242 -12.16 14.99 -11.57
CA LEU A 242 -12.58 13.69 -11.06
C LEU A 242 -13.50 12.99 -12.05
N SER A 243 -13.08 11.85 -12.61
CA SER A 243 -13.92 11.08 -13.52
C SER A 243 -15.08 10.42 -12.75
N PRO A 244 -16.25 10.21 -13.39
CA PRO A 244 -17.41 9.58 -12.75
C PRO A 244 -17.11 8.22 -12.13
N GLY A 245 -16.22 7.43 -12.74
CA GLY A 245 -15.80 6.13 -12.22
C GLY A 245 -14.96 6.19 -10.94
N LEU A 246 -14.39 7.34 -10.60
CA LEU A 246 -13.59 7.53 -9.39
C LEU A 246 -14.35 8.21 -8.25
N GLN A 247 -15.59 8.67 -8.48
CA GLN A 247 -16.35 9.39 -7.47
C GLN A 247 -16.54 8.58 -6.18
N GLY A 248 -16.93 7.30 -6.28
CA GLY A 248 -17.12 6.44 -5.10
C GLY A 248 -15.82 6.22 -4.31
N PHE A 249 -14.67 6.15 -4.97
CA PHE A 249 -13.37 6.09 -4.30
C PHE A 249 -13.03 7.39 -3.58
N ALA A 250 -13.33 8.53 -4.19
CA ALA A 250 -13.12 9.84 -3.60
C ALA A 250 -14.02 10.05 -2.37
N GLU A 251 -15.30 9.64 -2.45
CA GLU A 251 -16.25 9.70 -1.32
C GLU A 251 -15.75 8.87 -0.13
N LYS A 252 -15.28 7.65 -0.36
CA LYS A 252 -14.70 6.81 0.70
C LYS A 252 -13.44 7.42 1.31
N THR A 253 -12.62 8.11 0.52
CA THR A 253 -11.45 8.82 1.05
C THR A 253 -11.88 10.02 1.92
N VAL A 254 -12.88 10.80 1.49
CA VAL A 254 -13.44 11.88 2.30
C VAL A 254 -14.07 11.34 3.59
N GLU A 255 -14.80 10.22 3.50
CA GLU A 255 -15.35 9.53 4.67
C GLU A 255 -14.25 9.11 5.66
N ALA A 256 -13.13 8.54 5.19
CA ALA A 256 -12.01 8.15 6.06
C ALA A 256 -11.41 9.36 6.81
N HIS A 257 -11.29 10.51 6.15
CA HIS A 257 -10.90 11.76 6.83
C HIS A 257 -11.94 12.22 7.86
N LEU A 258 -13.23 12.16 7.53
CA LEU A 258 -14.31 12.55 8.44
C LEU A 258 -14.40 11.64 9.67
N VAL A 259 -14.17 10.33 9.50
CA VAL A 259 -14.11 9.37 10.62
C VAL A 259 -12.98 9.75 11.58
N LYS A 260 -11.78 10.05 11.05
CA LYS A 260 -10.65 10.52 11.86
C LYS A 260 -10.99 11.83 12.57
N LEU A 261 -11.49 12.85 11.86
CA LEU A 261 -11.82 14.16 12.43
C LEU A 261 -12.94 14.05 13.48
N TYR A 262 -13.88 13.13 13.30
CA TYR A 262 -14.91 12.83 14.28
C TYR A 262 -14.34 12.22 15.56
N ALA A 263 -13.44 11.25 15.42
CA ALA A 263 -12.73 10.65 16.57
C ALA A 263 -11.87 11.67 17.32
N GLU A 264 -11.35 12.69 16.64
CA GLU A 264 -10.61 13.81 17.23
C GLU A 264 -11.50 14.90 17.85
N GLY A 265 -12.84 14.77 17.75
CA GLY A 265 -13.80 15.77 18.26
C GLY A 265 -13.81 17.07 17.47
N ARG A 266 -13.28 17.10 16.24
CA ARG A 266 -13.22 18.31 15.39
C ARG A 266 -14.45 18.50 14.53
N VAL A 267 -15.18 17.41 14.28
CA VAL A 267 -16.46 17.42 13.57
C VAL A 267 -17.49 16.59 14.31
N LYS A 268 -18.76 16.88 14.11
CA LYS A 268 -19.90 16.11 14.62
C LYS A 268 -20.70 15.56 13.42
N ARG A 269 -21.40 14.45 13.67
CA ARG A 269 -22.27 13.81 12.67
C ARG A 269 -23.72 13.93 13.12
N SER A 270 -24.58 14.41 12.24
CA SER A 270 -26.03 14.51 12.52
C SER A 270 -26.74 13.17 12.37
N ALA A 271 -27.97 13.10 12.85
CA ALA A 271 -28.85 11.94 12.65
C ALA A 271 -29.14 11.63 11.18
N ALA A 272 -29.07 12.64 10.30
CA ALA A 272 -29.22 12.50 8.85
C ALA A 272 -27.93 12.01 8.17
N GLY A 273 -26.83 11.81 8.92
CA GLY A 273 -25.55 11.34 8.39
C GLY A 273 -24.65 12.41 7.76
N ALA A 274 -25.04 13.69 7.87
CA ALA A 274 -24.22 14.80 7.43
C ALA A 274 -23.25 15.25 8.53
N TYR A 275 -22.24 16.04 8.19
CA TYR A 275 -21.17 16.48 9.10
C TYR A 275 -21.15 18.00 9.21
N ALA A 276 -20.78 18.49 10.40
CA ALA A 276 -20.55 19.90 10.69
C ALA A 276 -19.34 20.05 11.62
N LEU A 277 -18.84 21.25 11.80
CA LEU A 277 -17.83 21.53 12.86
C LEU A 277 -18.40 21.19 14.24
N ALA A 278 -17.54 20.66 15.13
CA ALA A 278 -17.92 20.32 16.50
C ALA A 278 -18.26 21.55 17.35
#